data_02d162bc3e3f5e8c0baa5b2215be561b
#
_entry.id   02d162bc3e3f5e8c0baa5b2215be561b
#
_cell.length_a   1.000
_cell.length_b   1.000
_cell.length_c   1.000
_cell.angle_alpha   90.00
_cell.angle_beta   90.00
_cell.angle_gamma   90.00
#
_symmetry.space_group_name_H-M   'P 1'
#
loop_
_entity.id
_entity.type
_entity.pdbx_description
1 polymer ?
#
loop_
_entity_poly.entity_id
_entity_poly.type
_entity_poly.pdbx_seq_one_letter_code
_entity_poly.pdbx_strand_id
1 'polypeptide(L)'
;MRQNIPLGVYVPGTTIIHRLNPSIKFVSLIVFIIASTIWAHTLTHAGICLAAPLLLLAVAKIPPKIVWGQLWPPLPFLLFLGAFNWWQQGWEKALVVTLVIMSSIGMAAVLTLTTTVAEMLEALEKALGPTARFGVPVESISLAISLTIRLIPLQFATVGEVLDAR
;
A
#
# COMPACT_ATOMS: atom_id res chain seq x y z
N MET A 1 23.81 -19.41 -2.87
CA MET A 1 22.37 -19.20 -2.56
C MET A 1 22.11 -17.69 -2.54
N ARG A 2 21.43 -17.12 -3.53
CA ARG A 2 21.10 -15.69 -3.53
C ARG A 2 20.03 -15.46 -2.46
N GLN A 3 20.43 -14.98 -1.31
CA GLN A 3 19.49 -14.47 -0.33
C GLN A 3 18.94 -13.15 -0.90
N ASN A 4 17.76 -13.24 -1.52
CA ASN A 4 16.94 -12.06 -1.77
C ASN A 4 16.53 -11.53 -0.39
N ILE A 5 17.29 -10.57 0.13
CA ILE A 5 16.89 -9.81 1.31
C ILE A 5 15.72 -8.94 0.82
N PRO A 6 14.47 -9.21 1.22
CA PRO A 6 13.34 -8.45 0.74
C PRO A 6 13.39 -7.07 1.38
N LEU A 7 13.69 -6.07 0.58
CA LEU A 7 13.50 -4.65 0.89
C LEU A 7 11.98 -4.37 0.97
N GLY A 8 11.36 -4.74 2.07
CA GLY A 8 9.92 -4.64 2.25
C GLY A 8 9.17 -5.92 1.85
N VAL A 9 7.87 -5.93 2.05
CA VAL A 9 6.97 -7.08 1.80
C VAL A 9 6.57 -7.18 0.31
N TYR A 10 7.42 -6.69 -0.60
CA TYR A 10 7.19 -6.75 -2.05
C TYR A 10 7.24 -8.21 -2.54
N VAL A 11 6.20 -8.62 -3.24
CA VAL A 11 6.13 -9.91 -3.91
C VAL A 11 6.44 -9.72 -5.40
N PRO A 12 7.59 -10.20 -5.90
CA PRO A 12 7.91 -10.07 -7.31
C PRO A 12 6.89 -10.85 -8.15
N GLY A 13 6.26 -10.15 -9.10
CA GLY A 13 5.27 -10.72 -10.00
C GLY A 13 5.37 -10.12 -11.40
N THR A 14 4.88 -10.85 -12.41
CA THR A 14 4.88 -10.42 -13.82
C THR A 14 3.50 -9.95 -14.29
N THR A 15 2.57 -9.77 -13.37
CA THR A 15 1.18 -9.42 -13.67
C THR A 15 1.06 -7.97 -14.17
N ILE A 16 0.00 -7.66 -14.89
CA ILE A 16 -0.30 -6.31 -15.41
C ILE A 16 -0.26 -5.27 -14.28
N ILE A 17 -0.74 -5.64 -13.07
CA ILE A 17 -0.73 -4.77 -11.89
C ILE A 17 0.70 -4.40 -11.49
N HIS A 18 1.67 -5.30 -11.57
CA HIS A 18 3.08 -5.02 -11.26
C HIS A 18 3.73 -4.05 -12.26
N ARG A 19 3.29 -4.09 -13.53
CA ARG A 19 3.84 -3.25 -14.61
C ARG A 19 3.23 -1.85 -14.70
N LEU A 20 2.15 -1.58 -13.96
CA LEU A 20 1.55 -0.25 -13.93
C LEU A 20 2.49 0.76 -13.27
N ASN A 21 2.50 1.99 -13.80
CA ASN A 21 3.25 3.09 -13.20
C ASN A 21 2.89 3.28 -11.72
N PRO A 22 3.89 3.35 -10.83
CA PRO A 22 3.66 3.51 -9.38
C PRO A 22 2.81 4.74 -9.06
N SER A 23 3.00 5.84 -9.79
CA SER A 23 2.20 7.07 -9.62
C SER A 23 0.71 6.83 -9.88
N ILE A 24 0.36 6.04 -10.91
CA ILE A 24 -1.04 5.71 -11.22
C ILE A 24 -1.66 4.86 -10.10
N LYS A 25 -0.90 3.89 -9.58
CA LYS A 25 -1.34 3.07 -8.44
C LYS A 25 -1.61 3.91 -7.20
N PHE A 26 -0.73 4.88 -6.92
CA PHE A 26 -0.90 5.81 -5.80
C PHE A 26 -2.15 6.66 -5.94
N VAL A 27 -2.34 7.28 -7.11
CA VAL A 27 -3.53 8.07 -7.40
C VAL A 27 -4.80 7.21 -7.33
N SER A 28 -4.77 6.00 -7.89
CA SER A 28 -5.90 5.09 -7.84
C SER A 28 -6.27 4.68 -6.41
N LEU A 29 -5.28 4.49 -5.53
CA LEU A 29 -5.50 4.23 -4.10
C LEU A 29 -6.23 5.40 -3.44
N ILE A 30 -5.74 6.63 -3.63
CA ILE A 30 -6.33 7.84 -3.04
C ILE A 30 -7.76 8.02 -3.53
N VAL A 31 -7.97 7.92 -4.85
CA VAL A 31 -9.30 8.04 -5.48
C VAL A 31 -10.24 6.95 -4.95
N PHE A 32 -9.75 5.71 -4.81
CA PHE A 32 -10.54 4.61 -4.27
C PHE A 32 -10.96 4.85 -2.81
N ILE A 33 -10.04 5.32 -1.95
CA ILE A 33 -10.36 5.61 -0.54
C ILE A 33 -11.42 6.72 -0.46
N ILE A 34 -11.26 7.80 -1.21
CA ILE A 34 -12.22 8.91 -1.22
C ILE A 34 -13.56 8.43 -1.78
N ALA A 35 -13.57 7.75 -2.91
CA ALA A 35 -14.78 7.26 -3.55
C ALA A 35 -15.53 6.26 -2.66
N SER A 36 -14.82 5.30 -2.04
CA SER A 36 -15.42 4.32 -1.14
C SER A 36 -16.04 4.97 0.10
N THR A 37 -15.38 5.99 0.66
CA THR A 37 -15.88 6.72 1.83
C THR A 37 -17.14 7.51 1.50
N ILE A 38 -17.21 8.12 0.30
CA ILE A 38 -18.36 8.90 -0.12
C ILE A 38 -19.53 8.02 -0.58
N TRP A 39 -19.24 6.88 -1.22
CA TRP A 39 -20.27 6.07 -1.87
C TRP A 39 -20.83 4.94 -0.99
N ALA A 40 -20.04 4.44 -0.04
CA ALA A 40 -20.42 3.28 0.76
C ALA A 40 -21.33 3.65 1.95
N HIS A 41 -22.58 3.99 1.67
CA HIS A 41 -23.59 4.27 2.69
C HIS A 41 -24.43 3.05 3.08
N THR A 42 -24.42 2.00 2.27
CA THR A 42 -25.18 0.75 2.49
C THR A 42 -24.25 -0.44 2.55
N LEU A 43 -24.73 -1.51 3.18
CA LEU A 43 -23.97 -2.76 3.32
C LEU A 43 -23.59 -3.36 1.95
N THR A 44 -24.47 -3.25 0.96
CA THR A 44 -24.20 -3.72 -0.40
C THR A 44 -23.07 -2.96 -1.07
N HIS A 45 -23.05 -1.64 -0.95
CA HIS A 45 -21.97 -0.80 -1.50
C HIS A 45 -20.63 -1.06 -0.81
N ALA A 46 -20.64 -1.22 0.52
CA ALA A 46 -19.44 -1.57 1.29
C ALA A 46 -18.88 -2.94 0.88
N GLY A 47 -19.76 -3.93 0.61
CA GLY A 47 -19.38 -5.23 0.08
C GLY A 47 -18.72 -5.16 -1.30
N ILE A 48 -19.26 -4.34 -2.21
CA ILE A 48 -18.67 -4.10 -3.54
C ILE A 48 -17.28 -3.44 -3.40
N CYS A 49 -17.14 -2.45 -2.51
CA CYS A 49 -15.86 -1.82 -2.22
C CYS A 49 -14.83 -2.81 -1.69
N LEU A 50 -15.23 -3.77 -0.85
CA LEU A 50 -14.33 -4.80 -0.35
C LEU A 50 -13.95 -5.82 -1.45
N ALA A 51 -14.85 -6.12 -2.37
CA ALA A 51 -14.57 -7.03 -3.48
C ALA A 51 -13.46 -6.50 -4.41
N ALA A 52 -13.37 -5.19 -4.60
CA ALA A 52 -12.37 -4.58 -5.49
C ALA A 52 -10.91 -4.92 -5.12
N PRO A 53 -10.40 -4.65 -3.88
CA PRO A 53 -9.04 -5.01 -3.52
C PRO A 53 -8.81 -6.53 -3.49
N LEU A 54 -9.82 -7.33 -3.13
CA LEU A 54 -9.71 -8.79 -3.16
C LEU A 54 -9.53 -9.33 -4.58
N LEU A 55 -10.27 -8.79 -5.55
CA LEU A 55 -10.09 -9.12 -6.97
C LEU A 55 -8.71 -8.70 -7.48
N LEU A 56 -8.24 -7.51 -7.11
CA LEU A 56 -6.90 -7.05 -7.48
C LEU A 56 -5.80 -7.94 -6.90
N LEU A 57 -5.92 -8.37 -5.65
CA LEU A 57 -4.98 -9.32 -5.03
C LEU A 57 -5.01 -10.69 -5.74
N ALA A 58 -6.18 -11.17 -6.12
CA ALA A 58 -6.34 -12.41 -6.87
C ALA A 58 -5.70 -12.30 -8.28
N VAL A 59 -5.93 -11.19 -9.00
CA VAL A 59 -5.33 -10.93 -10.32
C VAL A 59 -3.81 -10.76 -10.20
N ALA A 60 -3.32 -10.16 -9.13
CA ALA A 60 -1.89 -10.03 -8.83
C ALA A 60 -1.22 -11.37 -8.51
N LYS A 61 -2.01 -12.46 -8.32
CA LYS A 61 -1.53 -13.81 -7.97
C LYS A 61 -0.67 -13.83 -6.71
N ILE A 62 -0.99 -12.97 -5.75
CA ILE A 62 -0.24 -12.88 -4.49
C ILE A 62 -0.66 -14.05 -3.59
N PRO A 63 0.29 -14.76 -2.97
CA PRO A 63 -0.02 -15.86 -2.07
C PRO A 63 -0.91 -15.40 -0.91
N PRO A 64 -2.04 -16.09 -0.64
CA PRO A 64 -3.00 -15.66 0.38
C PRO A 64 -2.39 -15.59 1.79
N LYS A 65 -1.34 -16.36 2.07
CA LYS A 65 -0.61 -16.32 3.34
C LYS A 65 0.03 -14.95 3.61
N ILE A 66 0.57 -14.30 2.57
CA ILE A 66 1.21 -12.98 2.68
C ILE A 66 0.15 -11.91 2.89
N VAL A 67 -0.94 -11.99 2.13
CA VAL A 67 -2.11 -11.10 2.28
C VAL A 67 -2.67 -11.19 3.69
N TRP A 68 -2.86 -12.39 4.20
CA TRP A 68 -3.35 -12.62 5.56
C TRP A 68 -2.42 -12.03 6.61
N GLY A 69 -1.10 -12.21 6.45
CA GLY A 69 -0.10 -11.62 7.34
C GLY A 69 -0.16 -10.09 7.42
N GLN A 70 -0.58 -9.42 6.35
CA GLN A 70 -0.78 -7.96 6.35
C GLN A 70 -2.14 -7.51 6.88
N LEU A 71 -3.18 -8.30 6.67
CA LEU A 71 -4.53 -7.98 7.14
C LEU A 71 -4.74 -8.35 8.62
N TRP A 72 -3.94 -9.28 9.16
CA TRP A 72 -4.05 -9.73 10.55
C TRP A 72 -3.77 -8.65 11.60
N PRO A 73 -2.68 -7.84 11.51
CA PRO A 73 -2.36 -6.85 12.53
C PRO A 73 -3.44 -5.77 12.75
N PRO A 74 -4.12 -5.21 11.74
CA PRO A 74 -5.19 -4.25 11.92
C PRO A 74 -6.51 -4.87 12.37
N LEU A 75 -6.69 -6.20 12.29
CA LEU A 75 -7.95 -6.89 12.61
C LEU A 75 -8.44 -6.65 14.05
N PRO A 76 -7.62 -6.80 15.12
CA PRO A 76 -8.08 -6.56 16.48
C PRO A 76 -8.53 -5.11 16.70
N PHE A 77 -7.85 -4.15 16.07
CA PHE A 77 -8.24 -2.74 16.12
C PHE A 77 -9.57 -2.51 15.39
N LEU A 78 -9.76 -3.14 14.21
CA LEU A 78 -11.02 -3.06 13.46
C LEU A 78 -12.20 -3.70 14.21
N LEU A 79 -11.97 -4.80 14.91
CA LEU A 79 -13.00 -5.43 15.73
C LEU A 79 -13.39 -4.53 16.90
N PHE A 80 -12.43 -3.92 17.57
CA PHE A 80 -12.68 -2.95 18.64
C PHE A 80 -13.47 -1.74 18.11
N LEU A 81 -13.04 -1.18 16.98
CA LEU A 81 -13.73 -0.05 16.35
C LEU A 81 -15.14 -0.42 15.90
N GLY A 82 -15.33 -1.62 15.34
CA GLY A 82 -16.63 -2.15 14.94
C GLY A 82 -17.57 -2.31 16.14
N ALA A 83 -17.10 -2.87 17.25
CA ALA A 83 -17.87 -3.02 18.49
C ALA A 83 -18.27 -1.65 19.07
N PHE A 84 -17.37 -0.68 19.03
CA PHE A 84 -17.63 0.68 19.49
C PHE A 84 -18.68 1.39 18.62
N ASN A 85 -18.57 1.28 17.30
CA ASN A 85 -19.56 1.82 16.36
C ASN A 85 -20.92 1.12 16.49
N TRP A 86 -20.92 -0.19 16.77
CA TRP A 86 -22.17 -0.93 17.00
C TRP A 86 -22.93 -0.35 18.19
N TRP A 87 -22.24 -0.06 19.26
CA TRP A 87 -22.89 0.55 20.44
C TRP A 87 -23.48 1.93 20.14
N GLN A 88 -22.78 2.76 19.34
CA GLN A 88 -23.22 4.14 19.08
C GLN A 88 -24.26 4.28 17.96
N GLN A 89 -24.11 3.54 16.86
CA GLN A 89 -24.83 3.79 15.62
C GLN A 89 -25.64 2.59 15.12
N GLY A 90 -25.58 1.46 15.83
CA GLY A 90 -26.24 0.22 15.43
C GLY A 90 -25.36 -0.65 14.53
N TRP A 91 -25.80 -1.90 14.38
CA TRP A 91 -25.01 -2.96 13.72
C TRP A 91 -24.77 -2.72 12.22
N GLU A 92 -25.74 -2.15 11.51
CA GLU A 92 -25.63 -1.91 10.07
C GLU A 92 -24.51 -0.91 9.75
N LYS A 93 -24.51 0.24 10.43
CA LYS A 93 -23.49 1.27 10.22
C LYS A 93 -22.11 0.80 10.69
N ALA A 94 -22.06 0.04 11.78
CA ALA A 94 -20.82 -0.54 12.28
C ALA A 94 -20.19 -1.48 11.23
N LEU A 95 -20.99 -2.34 10.59
CA LEU A 95 -20.51 -3.21 9.52
C LEU A 95 -20.05 -2.41 8.29
N VAL A 96 -20.82 -1.42 7.85
CA VAL A 96 -20.44 -0.57 6.70
C VAL A 96 -19.09 0.09 6.94
N VAL A 97 -18.90 0.75 8.08
CA VAL A 97 -17.63 1.42 8.43
C VAL A 97 -16.47 0.43 8.48
N THR A 98 -16.66 -0.71 9.12
CA THR A 98 -15.62 -1.75 9.24
C THR A 98 -15.23 -2.31 7.88
N LEU A 99 -16.19 -2.57 6.99
CA LEU A 99 -15.94 -3.07 5.64
C LEU A 99 -15.22 -2.04 4.76
N VAL A 100 -15.59 -0.75 4.86
CA VAL A 100 -14.94 0.33 4.12
C VAL A 100 -13.48 0.49 4.55
N ILE A 101 -13.21 0.48 5.86
CA ILE A 101 -11.84 0.56 6.36
C ILE A 101 -11.04 -0.68 5.92
N MET A 102 -11.64 -1.86 6.02
CA MET A 102 -11.01 -3.11 5.58
C MET A 102 -10.70 -3.10 4.08
N SER A 103 -11.59 -2.53 3.25
CA SER A 103 -11.35 -2.38 1.81
C SER A 103 -10.20 -1.40 1.52
N SER A 104 -10.10 -0.32 2.29
CA SER A 104 -9.01 0.66 2.18
C SER A 104 -7.65 0.04 2.57
N ILE A 105 -7.61 -0.74 3.65
CA ILE A 105 -6.42 -1.50 4.06
C ILE A 105 -6.06 -2.53 2.99
N GLY A 106 -7.04 -3.23 2.44
CA GLY A 106 -6.84 -4.18 1.33
C GLY A 106 -6.23 -3.52 0.10
N MET A 107 -6.71 -2.33 -0.26
CA MET A 107 -6.16 -1.56 -1.39
C MET A 107 -4.74 -1.07 -1.11
N ALA A 108 -4.45 -0.64 0.12
CA ALA A 108 -3.09 -0.29 0.55
C ALA A 108 -2.16 -1.52 0.51
N ALA A 109 -2.65 -2.69 0.90
CA ALA A 109 -1.91 -3.95 0.79
C ALA A 109 -1.58 -4.30 -0.66
N VAL A 110 -2.52 -4.11 -1.61
CA VAL A 110 -2.24 -4.26 -3.05
C VAL A 110 -1.06 -3.38 -3.46
N LEU A 111 -1.07 -2.10 -3.09
CA LEU A 111 0.01 -1.17 -3.42
C LEU A 111 1.34 -1.63 -2.83
N THR A 112 1.38 -1.93 -1.54
CA THR A 112 2.60 -2.33 -0.82
C THR A 112 3.20 -3.64 -1.35
N LEU A 113 2.36 -4.61 -1.71
CA LEU A 113 2.79 -5.91 -2.21
C LEU A 113 3.21 -5.89 -3.70
N THR A 114 2.72 -4.91 -4.48
CA THR A 114 2.98 -4.81 -5.92
C THR A 114 3.94 -3.69 -6.31
N THR A 115 4.44 -2.90 -5.34
CA THR A 115 5.30 -1.75 -5.62
C THR A 115 6.46 -1.73 -4.63
N THR A 116 7.67 -1.57 -5.12
CA THR A 116 8.86 -1.46 -4.27
C THR A 116 8.96 -0.09 -3.60
N VAL A 117 9.67 -0.01 -2.48
CA VAL A 117 9.90 1.27 -1.77
C VAL A 117 10.58 2.29 -2.69
N ALA A 118 11.52 1.84 -3.54
CA ALA A 118 12.20 2.71 -4.49
C ALA A 118 11.23 3.31 -5.52
N GLU A 119 10.32 2.49 -6.06
CA GLU A 119 9.26 2.96 -6.98
C GLU A 119 8.26 3.89 -6.29
N MET A 120 7.95 3.67 -5.01
CA MET A 120 7.12 4.57 -4.23
C MET A 120 7.77 5.94 -4.05
N LEU A 121 9.07 5.98 -3.75
CA LEU A 121 9.83 7.22 -3.63
C LEU A 121 9.91 7.97 -4.95
N GLU A 122 10.13 7.27 -6.08
CA GLU A 122 10.12 7.86 -7.41
C GLU A 122 8.74 8.43 -7.78
N ALA A 123 7.67 7.73 -7.42
CA ALA A 123 6.30 8.20 -7.62
C ALA A 123 6.02 9.47 -6.79
N LEU A 124 6.49 9.51 -5.57
CA LEU A 124 6.37 10.66 -4.68
C LEU A 124 7.15 11.87 -5.24
N GLU A 125 8.37 11.66 -5.73
CA GLU A 125 9.18 12.70 -6.38
C GLU A 125 8.44 13.32 -7.58
N LYS A 126 7.89 12.46 -8.45
CA LYS A 126 7.08 12.92 -9.59
C LYS A 126 5.82 13.67 -9.18
N ALA A 127 5.17 13.25 -8.10
CA ALA A 127 3.98 13.92 -7.56
C ALA A 127 4.31 15.28 -6.93
N LEU A 128 5.51 15.44 -6.37
CA LEU A 128 5.99 16.70 -5.80
C LEU A 128 6.45 17.71 -6.86
N GLY A 129 6.77 17.25 -8.08
CA GLY A 129 7.23 18.13 -9.16
C GLY A 129 6.36 19.38 -9.38
N PRO A 130 5.03 19.27 -9.50
CA PRO A 130 4.13 20.42 -9.66
C PRO A 130 4.11 21.38 -8.47
N THR A 131 4.46 20.92 -7.26
CA THR A 131 4.43 21.74 -6.03
C THR A 131 5.63 22.69 -5.92
N ALA A 132 6.65 22.55 -6.77
CA ALA A 132 7.75 23.50 -6.89
C ALA A 132 7.23 24.94 -7.13
N ARG A 133 6.09 25.08 -7.81
CA ARG A 133 5.44 26.40 -8.06
C ARG A 133 4.92 27.08 -6.79
N PHE A 134 4.76 26.35 -5.70
CA PHE A 134 4.29 26.85 -4.41
C PHE A 134 5.44 27.13 -3.42
N GLY A 135 6.72 27.18 -3.91
CA GLY A 135 7.87 27.49 -3.08
C GLY A 135 8.42 26.31 -2.28
N VAL A 136 7.97 25.10 -2.53
CA VAL A 136 8.53 23.90 -1.92
C VAL A 136 9.92 23.64 -2.55
N PRO A 137 10.99 23.39 -1.77
CA PRO A 137 12.33 23.10 -2.28
C PRO A 137 12.40 21.69 -2.87
N VAL A 138 11.68 21.47 -3.98
CA VAL A 138 11.56 20.17 -4.64
C VAL A 138 12.91 19.64 -5.10
N GLU A 139 13.84 20.52 -5.52
CA GLU A 139 15.19 20.14 -5.93
C GLU A 139 15.96 19.46 -4.79
N SER A 140 15.90 20.02 -3.59
CA SER A 140 16.58 19.45 -2.42
C SER A 140 15.95 18.10 -2.02
N ILE A 141 14.63 17.99 -2.10
CA ILE A 141 13.90 16.76 -1.82
C ILE A 141 14.22 15.69 -2.87
N SER A 142 14.22 16.06 -4.15
CA SER A 142 14.55 15.17 -5.27
C SER A 142 16.00 14.66 -5.15
N LEU A 143 16.95 15.53 -4.83
CA LEU A 143 18.34 15.13 -4.58
C LEU A 143 18.45 14.15 -3.41
N ALA A 144 17.77 14.41 -2.30
CA ALA A 144 17.75 13.50 -1.14
C ALA A 144 17.17 12.12 -1.49
N ILE A 145 16.06 12.09 -2.23
CA ILE A 145 15.40 10.85 -2.68
C ILE A 145 16.32 10.09 -3.65
N SER A 146 16.88 10.76 -4.66
CA SER A 146 17.77 10.17 -5.65
C SER A 146 19.02 9.59 -5.00
N LEU A 147 19.61 10.30 -4.02
CA LEU A 147 20.76 9.84 -3.26
C LEU A 147 20.39 8.61 -2.41
N THR A 148 19.23 8.63 -1.77
CA THR A 148 18.72 7.51 -0.96
C THR A 148 18.54 6.26 -1.80
N ILE A 149 17.87 6.37 -2.95
CA ILE A 149 17.64 5.24 -3.88
C ILE A 149 18.97 4.65 -4.36
N ARG A 150 19.99 5.49 -4.58
CA ARG A 150 21.32 5.05 -5.02
C ARG A 150 22.12 4.40 -3.89
N LEU A 151 21.99 4.88 -2.65
CA LEU A 151 22.75 4.36 -1.51
C LEU A 151 22.18 3.05 -0.96
N ILE A 152 20.87 2.82 -1.06
CA ILE A 152 20.21 1.60 -0.58
C ILE A 152 20.90 0.33 -1.13
N PRO A 153 21.04 0.11 -2.46
CA PRO A 153 21.67 -1.10 -2.98
C PRO A 153 23.16 -1.20 -2.62
N LEU A 154 23.85 -0.08 -2.47
CA LEU A 154 25.25 -0.05 -2.06
C LEU A 154 25.42 -0.56 -0.62
N GLN A 155 24.58 -0.13 0.30
CA GLN A 155 24.63 -0.58 1.69
C GLN A 155 24.33 -2.08 1.81
N PHE A 156 23.39 -2.62 1.00
CA PHE A 156 23.13 -4.07 1.00
C PHE A 156 24.29 -4.89 0.45
N ALA A 157 24.99 -4.37 -0.57
CA ALA A 157 26.19 -5.02 -1.08
C ALA A 157 27.26 -5.10 0.01
N THR A 158 27.50 -3.99 0.72
CA THR A 158 28.51 -3.94 1.81
C THR A 158 28.14 -4.85 2.99
N VAL A 159 26.85 -4.88 3.38
CA VAL A 159 26.38 -5.80 4.44
C VAL A 159 26.55 -7.26 4.00
N GLY A 160 26.27 -7.58 2.74
CA GLY A 160 26.50 -8.93 2.18
C GLY A 160 27.96 -9.34 2.26
N GLU A 161 28.88 -8.47 1.86
CA GLU A 161 30.34 -8.72 1.93
C GLU A 161 30.84 -8.94 3.38
N VAL A 162 30.31 -8.16 4.33
CA VAL A 162 30.67 -8.31 5.76
C VAL A 162 30.16 -9.62 6.33
N LEU A 163 28.98 -10.07 5.92
CA LEU A 163 28.40 -11.35 6.36
C LEU A 163 29.13 -12.55 5.74
N ASP A 164 29.60 -12.44 4.49
CA ASP A 164 30.37 -13.49 3.81
C ASP A 164 31.81 -13.56 4.31
N ALA A 165 32.34 -12.49 4.91
CA ALA A 165 33.67 -12.42 5.50
C ALA A 165 33.78 -13.01 6.93
N ARG A 166 32.67 -13.46 7.52
CA ARG A 166 32.59 -13.98 8.89
C ARG A 166 32.37 -15.51 8.91
#